data_79cc39c7392023482936a4a85313c88c
#
_entry.id   79cc39c7392023482936a4a85313c88c
#
_cell.length_a   1.000
_cell.length_b   1.000
_cell.length_c   1.000
_cell.angle_alpha   90.00
_cell.angle_beta   90.00
_cell.angle_gamma   90.00
#
_symmetry.space_group_name_H-M   'P 1'
#
loop_
_entity.id
_entity.type
_entity.pdbx_description
1 polymer ?
#
loop_
_entity_poly.entity_id
_entity_poly.type
_entity_poly.pdbx_seq_one_letter_code
_entity_poly.pdbx_strand_id
1 'polypeptide(L)'
;MSSNKSSSGAGGVIFFIFVLIALVPKPVWIVLGVATALGVVGWAGYKIVVALEQRSYEAEERARAEKAKQAADAKRQREERIRQEKQRRIDTLGKQNAARVESALSAVKQVAASEAARAGWLGDVDFSADIKGITDNFEKAHALRGVIDKLSALDKPSADDRKILAEAKTTAAGLEVAAIERVELIGKCAKEAQLIDKSLRTEREDARVAEQRAELHAKLSAMLYGIEATPETTQQDSAVDAVMARVQAYREIKNQIQQACDEGAA
;
A
#
# COMPACT_ATOMS: atom_id res chain seq x y z
N MET A 1 -32.80 56.68 -59.31
CA MET A 1 -34.21 56.50 -58.88
C MET A 1 -34.24 56.37 -57.35
N SER A 2 -34.91 57.41 -56.86
CA SER A 2 -35.12 57.71 -55.43
C SER A 2 -35.96 56.64 -54.72
N SER A 3 -35.65 56.31 -53.50
CA SER A 3 -36.63 55.76 -52.56
C SER A 3 -36.28 56.19 -51.13
N ASN A 4 -36.90 57.30 -50.80
CA ASN A 4 -37.05 57.81 -49.44
C ASN A 4 -37.86 56.82 -48.63
N LYS A 5 -37.37 56.32 -47.48
CA LYS A 5 -38.13 55.58 -46.50
C LYS A 5 -38.13 56.35 -45.19
N SER A 6 -39.26 56.90 -44.91
CA SER A 6 -39.70 57.69 -43.78
C SER A 6 -39.39 57.05 -42.43
N SER A 7 -38.62 57.73 -41.61
CA SER A 7 -38.39 57.44 -40.19
C SER A 7 -39.36 58.28 -39.29
N SER A 8 -40.65 58.06 -39.39
CA SER A 8 -41.60 58.89 -38.62
C SER A 8 -42.33 58.11 -37.48
N GLY A 9 -41.85 56.93 -37.10
CA GLY A 9 -42.48 56.13 -36.02
C GLY A 9 -41.83 56.22 -34.65
N ALA A 10 -40.53 56.49 -34.59
CA ALA A 10 -39.80 56.48 -33.35
C ALA A 10 -40.05 57.70 -32.43
N GLY A 11 -40.27 58.88 -33.02
CA GLY A 11 -40.52 60.08 -32.21
C GLY A 11 -41.85 60.10 -31.47
N GLY A 12 -42.90 59.50 -32.06
CA GLY A 12 -44.21 59.37 -31.39
C GLY A 12 -44.24 58.46 -30.22
N VAL A 13 -43.51 57.33 -30.32
CA VAL A 13 -43.41 56.34 -29.20
C VAL A 13 -42.63 56.95 -28.05
N ILE A 14 -41.53 57.64 -28.32
CA ILE A 14 -40.72 58.32 -27.29
C ILE A 14 -41.51 59.41 -26.59
N PHE A 15 -42.25 60.21 -27.33
CA PHE A 15 -43.10 61.25 -26.77
C PHE A 15 -44.23 60.68 -25.90
N PHE A 16 -44.90 59.61 -26.34
CA PHE A 16 -45.96 58.95 -25.61
C PHE A 16 -45.43 58.36 -24.30
N ILE A 17 -44.20 57.81 -24.31
CA ILE A 17 -43.51 57.29 -23.07
C ILE A 17 -43.21 58.47 -22.14
N PHE A 18 -42.78 59.65 -22.62
CA PHE A 18 -42.52 60.81 -21.78
C PHE A 18 -43.78 61.34 -21.13
N VAL A 19 -44.91 61.42 -21.89
CA VAL A 19 -46.21 61.84 -21.37
C VAL A 19 -46.77 60.88 -20.33
N LEU A 20 -46.60 59.56 -20.52
CA LEU A 20 -46.94 58.54 -19.55
C LEU A 20 -46.11 58.68 -18.28
N ILE A 21 -44.79 58.97 -18.42
CA ILE A 21 -43.89 59.19 -17.30
C ILE A 21 -44.29 60.43 -16.47
N ALA A 22 -44.72 61.48 -17.13
CA ALA A 22 -45.15 62.74 -16.49
C ALA A 22 -46.51 62.65 -15.76
N LEU A 23 -47.34 61.71 -16.15
CA LEU A 23 -48.70 61.51 -15.56
C LEU A 23 -48.71 60.70 -14.27
N VAL A 24 -47.57 59.97 -13.95
CA VAL A 24 -47.43 59.11 -12.78
C VAL A 24 -47.15 59.95 -11.51
N PRO A 25 -47.95 59.82 -10.45
CA PRO A 25 -47.74 60.60 -9.24
C PRO A 25 -46.38 60.35 -8.62
N LYS A 26 -45.72 61.41 -8.10
CA LYS A 26 -44.36 61.40 -7.53
C LYS A 26 -44.08 60.23 -6.57
N PRO A 27 -44.98 59.73 -5.67
CA PRO A 27 -44.70 58.64 -4.78
C PRO A 27 -44.45 57.30 -5.50
N VAL A 28 -45.05 57.10 -6.70
CA VAL A 28 -44.87 55.86 -7.48
C VAL A 28 -43.42 55.77 -8.00
N TRP A 29 -42.80 56.86 -8.38
CA TRP A 29 -41.40 56.90 -8.82
C TRP A 29 -40.42 56.60 -7.72
N ILE A 30 -40.73 56.96 -6.46
CA ILE A 30 -39.90 56.61 -5.29
C ILE A 30 -39.97 55.10 -5.03
N VAL A 31 -41.15 54.50 -5.09
CA VAL A 31 -41.32 53.05 -4.90
C VAL A 31 -40.63 52.27 -6.03
N LEU A 32 -40.79 52.72 -7.27
CA LEU A 32 -40.15 52.09 -8.43
C LEU A 32 -38.63 52.19 -8.34
N GLY A 33 -38.09 53.36 -7.94
CA GLY A 33 -36.67 53.58 -7.73
C GLY A 33 -36.06 52.68 -6.63
N VAL A 34 -36.76 52.54 -5.53
CA VAL A 34 -36.36 51.63 -4.40
C VAL A 34 -36.40 50.18 -4.86
N ALA A 35 -37.45 49.75 -5.56
CA ALA A 35 -37.60 48.39 -6.07
C ALA A 35 -36.47 48.03 -7.07
N THR A 36 -36.16 48.94 -7.99
CA THR A 36 -35.06 48.72 -8.95
C THR A 36 -33.69 48.73 -8.27
N ALA A 37 -33.43 49.59 -7.28
CA ALA A 37 -32.21 49.61 -6.52
C ALA A 37 -32.01 48.27 -5.72
N LEU A 38 -33.07 47.78 -5.08
CA LEU A 38 -33.02 46.48 -4.38
C LEU A 38 -32.81 45.30 -5.35
N GLY A 39 -33.45 45.34 -6.53
CA GLY A 39 -33.24 44.37 -7.60
C GLY A 39 -31.80 44.31 -8.10
N VAL A 40 -31.17 45.48 -8.31
CA VAL A 40 -29.77 45.58 -8.75
C VAL A 40 -28.81 45.08 -7.67
N VAL A 41 -29.03 45.45 -6.40
CA VAL A 41 -28.21 44.99 -5.26
C VAL A 41 -28.36 43.46 -5.08
N GLY A 42 -29.59 42.94 -5.17
CA GLY A 42 -29.83 41.50 -5.11
C GLY A 42 -29.16 40.74 -6.25
N TRP A 43 -29.27 41.27 -7.47
CA TRP A 43 -28.60 40.64 -8.63
C TRP A 43 -27.09 40.72 -8.57
N ALA A 44 -26.50 41.83 -8.10
CA ALA A 44 -25.06 41.95 -7.89
C ALA A 44 -24.58 41.01 -6.79
N GLY A 45 -25.31 40.91 -5.67
CA GLY A 45 -25.02 39.95 -4.61
C GLY A 45 -25.05 38.48 -5.09
N TYR A 46 -26.07 38.10 -5.84
CA TYR A 46 -26.16 36.77 -6.45
C TYR A 46 -24.96 36.48 -7.38
N LYS A 47 -24.57 37.43 -8.24
CA LYS A 47 -23.41 37.29 -9.13
C LYS A 47 -22.10 37.10 -8.35
N ILE A 48 -21.92 37.80 -7.23
CA ILE A 48 -20.75 37.68 -6.38
C ILE A 48 -20.70 36.28 -5.72
N VAL A 49 -21.81 35.79 -5.20
CA VAL A 49 -21.89 34.48 -4.57
C VAL A 49 -21.53 33.36 -5.58
N VAL A 50 -22.15 33.40 -6.77
CA VAL A 50 -21.89 32.42 -7.84
C VAL A 50 -20.42 32.49 -8.28
N ALA A 51 -19.83 33.68 -8.40
CA ALA A 51 -18.42 33.84 -8.76
C ALA A 51 -17.46 33.31 -7.66
N LEU A 52 -17.82 33.46 -6.40
CA LEU A 52 -17.06 32.91 -5.29
C LEU A 52 -17.12 31.37 -5.23
N GLU A 53 -18.31 30.81 -5.45
CA GLU A 53 -18.46 29.36 -5.55
C GLU A 53 -17.66 28.78 -6.72
N GLN A 54 -17.72 29.36 -7.89
CA GLN A 54 -16.92 28.92 -9.05
C GLN A 54 -15.42 28.94 -8.74
N ARG A 55 -14.93 30.02 -8.11
CA ARG A 55 -13.51 30.10 -7.70
C ARG A 55 -13.11 29.05 -6.69
N SER A 56 -13.99 28.69 -5.74
CA SER A 56 -13.71 27.65 -4.76
C SER A 56 -13.64 26.28 -5.41
N TYR A 57 -14.53 25.94 -6.34
CA TYR A 57 -14.47 24.70 -7.11
C TYR A 57 -13.21 24.60 -7.97
N GLU A 58 -12.86 25.67 -8.70
CA GLU A 58 -11.62 25.69 -9.48
C GLU A 58 -10.36 25.56 -8.60
N ALA A 59 -10.35 26.18 -7.43
CA ALA A 59 -9.25 26.07 -6.49
C ALA A 59 -9.11 24.63 -5.94
N GLU A 60 -10.23 23.98 -5.61
CA GLU A 60 -10.23 22.58 -5.19
C GLU A 60 -9.77 21.63 -6.30
N GLU A 61 -10.24 21.82 -7.52
CA GLU A 61 -9.81 21.01 -8.66
C GLU A 61 -8.30 21.17 -8.93
N ARG A 62 -7.79 22.39 -8.88
CA ARG A 62 -6.35 22.66 -9.01
C ARG A 62 -5.56 21.98 -7.89
N ALA A 63 -6.02 22.08 -6.64
CA ALA A 63 -5.37 21.44 -5.50
C ALA A 63 -5.40 19.91 -5.62
N ARG A 64 -6.50 19.32 -6.12
CA ARG A 64 -6.60 17.87 -6.39
C ARG A 64 -5.66 17.46 -7.53
N ALA A 65 -5.60 18.25 -8.60
CA ALA A 65 -4.71 18.01 -9.74
C ALA A 65 -3.22 18.11 -9.34
N GLU A 66 -2.86 19.09 -8.50
CA GLU A 66 -1.51 19.23 -7.98
C GLU A 66 -1.12 18.06 -7.07
N LYS A 67 -2.00 17.65 -6.15
CA LYS A 67 -1.78 16.46 -5.31
C LYS A 67 -1.63 15.18 -6.15
N ALA A 68 -2.44 15.02 -7.19
CA ALA A 68 -2.34 13.89 -8.10
C ALA A 68 -1.00 13.90 -8.88
N LYS A 69 -0.55 15.06 -9.35
CA LYS A 69 0.77 15.21 -9.99
C LYS A 69 1.90 14.88 -9.01
N GLN A 70 1.88 15.44 -7.80
CA GLN A 70 2.88 15.16 -6.77
C GLN A 70 2.93 13.67 -6.41
N ALA A 71 1.76 13.02 -6.28
CA ALA A 71 1.68 11.59 -6.03
C ALA A 71 2.25 10.76 -7.20
N ALA A 72 1.96 11.16 -8.45
CA ALA A 72 2.50 10.51 -9.64
C ALA A 72 4.02 10.69 -9.75
N ASP A 73 4.54 11.89 -9.49
CA ASP A 73 5.98 12.16 -9.52
C ASP A 73 6.71 11.42 -8.39
N ALA A 74 6.15 11.39 -7.18
CA ALA A 74 6.67 10.60 -6.07
C ALA A 74 6.71 9.10 -6.39
N LYS A 75 5.69 8.57 -7.07
CA LYS A 75 5.65 7.18 -7.53
C LYS A 75 6.75 6.91 -8.56
N ARG A 76 6.90 7.78 -9.57
CA ARG A 76 7.95 7.67 -10.59
C ARG A 76 9.36 7.68 -9.95
N GLN A 77 9.61 8.62 -9.04
CA GLN A 77 10.90 8.70 -8.34
C GLN A 77 11.18 7.42 -7.52
N ARG A 78 10.17 6.85 -6.87
CA ARG A 78 10.32 5.56 -6.15
C ARG A 78 10.65 4.42 -7.10
N GLU A 79 9.97 4.33 -8.24
CA GLU A 79 10.22 3.32 -9.26
C GLU A 79 11.63 3.45 -9.85
N GLU A 80 12.07 4.67 -10.12
CA GLU A 80 13.44 4.94 -10.62
C GLU A 80 14.51 4.55 -9.59
N ARG A 81 14.32 4.88 -8.32
CA ARG A 81 15.23 4.46 -7.25
C ARG A 81 15.31 2.94 -7.15
N ILE A 82 14.18 2.25 -7.20
CA ILE A 82 14.13 0.78 -7.18
C ILE A 82 14.88 0.20 -8.39
N ARG A 83 14.69 0.76 -9.58
CA ARG A 83 15.41 0.34 -10.79
C ARG A 83 16.93 0.56 -10.66
N GLN A 84 17.33 1.72 -10.17
CA GLN A 84 18.74 2.04 -9.95
C GLN A 84 19.39 1.10 -8.91
N GLU A 85 18.72 0.84 -7.80
CA GLU A 85 19.20 -0.11 -6.80
C GLU A 85 19.32 -1.53 -7.36
N LYS A 86 18.31 -1.97 -8.13
CA LYS A 86 18.36 -3.27 -8.80
C LYS A 86 19.52 -3.37 -9.79
N GLN A 87 19.74 -2.32 -10.59
CA GLN A 87 20.86 -2.28 -11.52
C GLN A 87 22.21 -2.32 -10.78
N ARG A 88 22.38 -1.53 -9.73
CA ARG A 88 23.59 -1.57 -8.89
C ARG A 88 23.86 -2.97 -8.34
N ARG A 89 22.82 -3.67 -7.86
CA ARG A 89 22.97 -5.06 -7.39
C ARG A 89 23.39 -6.00 -8.51
N ILE A 90 22.86 -5.84 -9.72
CA ILE A 90 23.30 -6.62 -10.88
C ILE A 90 24.77 -6.38 -11.21
N ASP A 91 25.21 -5.12 -11.14
CA ASP A 91 26.58 -4.74 -11.47
C ASP A 91 27.58 -5.25 -10.41
N THR A 92 27.19 -5.26 -9.12
CA THR A 92 28.07 -5.68 -8.00
C THR A 92 28.06 -7.18 -7.74
N LEU A 93 26.90 -7.85 -7.91
CA LEU A 93 26.73 -9.26 -7.52
C LEU A 93 26.69 -10.21 -8.73
N GLY A 94 26.50 -9.66 -9.93
CA GLY A 94 26.14 -10.41 -11.12
C GLY A 94 24.65 -10.75 -11.16
N LYS A 95 24.11 -10.97 -12.35
CA LYS A 95 22.67 -11.13 -12.60
C LYS A 95 22.00 -12.24 -11.77
N GLN A 96 22.64 -13.41 -11.67
CA GLN A 96 22.06 -14.55 -10.94
C GLN A 96 22.00 -14.31 -9.44
N ASN A 97 23.09 -13.81 -8.84
CA ASN A 97 23.17 -13.58 -7.41
C ASN A 97 22.29 -12.39 -6.99
N ALA A 98 22.19 -11.34 -7.83
CA ALA A 98 21.25 -10.26 -7.63
C ALA A 98 19.79 -10.78 -7.58
N ALA A 99 19.41 -11.71 -8.46
CA ALA A 99 18.07 -12.32 -8.45
C ALA A 99 17.82 -13.13 -7.17
N ARG A 100 18.84 -13.83 -6.63
CA ARG A 100 18.75 -14.54 -5.36
C ARG A 100 18.53 -13.60 -4.17
N VAL A 101 19.26 -12.49 -4.12
CA VAL A 101 19.08 -11.45 -3.09
C VAL A 101 17.68 -10.84 -3.18
N GLU A 102 17.16 -10.58 -4.38
CA GLU A 102 15.78 -10.11 -4.57
C GLU A 102 14.75 -11.13 -4.06
N SER A 103 14.99 -12.42 -4.30
CA SER A 103 14.14 -13.49 -3.76
C SER A 103 14.14 -13.50 -2.23
N ALA A 104 15.32 -13.38 -1.60
CA ALA A 104 15.42 -13.29 -0.15
C ALA A 104 14.71 -12.07 0.42
N LEU A 105 14.88 -10.88 -0.19
CA LEU A 105 14.17 -9.66 0.19
C LEU A 105 12.66 -9.79 0.04
N SER A 106 12.20 -10.48 -1.00
CA SER A 106 10.77 -10.77 -1.19
C SER A 106 10.25 -11.69 -0.09
N ALA A 107 10.99 -12.73 0.26
CA ALA A 107 10.64 -13.65 1.33
C ALA A 107 10.57 -12.94 2.69
N VAL A 108 11.55 -12.07 3.00
CA VAL A 108 11.51 -11.23 4.22
C VAL A 108 10.28 -10.35 4.27
N LYS A 109 9.91 -9.71 3.15
CA LYS A 109 8.68 -8.91 3.07
C LYS A 109 7.42 -9.75 3.29
N GLN A 110 7.40 -10.98 2.77
CA GLN A 110 6.28 -11.91 2.99
C GLN A 110 6.15 -12.28 4.46
N VAL A 111 7.27 -12.59 5.15
CA VAL A 111 7.27 -12.84 6.60
C VAL A 111 6.76 -11.64 7.36
N ALA A 112 7.29 -10.46 7.10
CA ALA A 112 6.86 -9.22 7.78
C ALA A 112 5.40 -8.86 7.53
N ALA A 113 4.86 -9.20 6.35
CA ALA A 113 3.47 -8.97 5.99
C ALA A 113 2.51 -10.05 6.50
N SER A 114 3.02 -11.18 7.01
CA SER A 114 2.22 -12.29 7.50
C SER A 114 1.37 -11.91 8.70
N GLU A 115 0.25 -12.58 8.86
CA GLU A 115 -0.62 -12.40 10.02
C GLU A 115 0.07 -12.91 11.30
N ALA A 116 0.84 -13.99 11.18
CA ALA A 116 1.65 -14.55 12.25
C ALA A 116 2.65 -13.53 12.80
N ALA A 117 3.33 -12.75 11.94
CA ALA A 117 4.24 -11.70 12.38
C ALA A 117 3.49 -10.55 13.07
N ARG A 118 2.39 -10.09 12.49
CA ARG A 118 1.57 -9.00 13.06
C ARG A 118 0.93 -9.36 14.39
N ALA A 119 0.57 -10.61 14.57
CA ALA A 119 0.02 -11.14 15.82
C ALA A 119 1.10 -11.45 16.87
N GLY A 120 2.38 -11.23 16.54
CA GLY A 120 3.51 -11.46 17.46
C GLY A 120 3.91 -12.93 17.64
N TRP A 121 3.38 -13.86 16.83
CA TRP A 121 3.69 -15.28 16.89
C TRP A 121 5.14 -15.61 16.54
N LEU A 122 5.72 -14.83 15.60
CA LEU A 122 7.11 -15.03 15.18
C LEU A 122 8.13 -14.27 16.04
N GLY A 123 7.65 -13.48 17.00
CA GLY A 123 8.51 -12.59 17.79
C GLY A 123 9.05 -11.43 16.97
N ASP A 124 10.07 -10.79 17.52
CA ASP A 124 10.78 -9.72 16.82
C ASP A 124 11.89 -10.35 15.96
N VAL A 125 11.62 -10.52 14.67
CA VAL A 125 12.56 -11.16 13.73
C VAL A 125 13.16 -10.10 12.83
N ASP A 126 14.48 -9.87 12.98
CA ASP A 126 15.26 -8.99 12.13
C ASP A 126 16.19 -9.79 11.19
N PHE A 127 15.90 -9.77 9.90
CA PHE A 127 16.71 -10.40 8.85
C PHE A 127 17.80 -9.47 8.27
N SER A 128 18.04 -8.31 8.87
CA SER A 128 18.98 -7.33 8.31
C SER A 128 20.41 -7.85 8.24
N ALA A 129 20.85 -8.55 9.30
CA ALA A 129 22.16 -9.17 9.37
C ALA A 129 22.31 -10.30 8.33
N ASP A 130 21.26 -11.10 8.13
CA ASP A 130 21.25 -12.19 7.15
C ASP A 130 21.35 -11.66 5.72
N ILE A 131 20.53 -10.68 5.37
CA ILE A 131 20.55 -10.04 4.04
C ILE A 131 21.91 -9.40 3.78
N LYS A 132 22.48 -8.75 4.78
CA LYS A 132 23.83 -8.19 4.67
C LYS A 132 24.87 -9.28 4.42
N GLY A 133 24.87 -10.35 5.22
CA GLY A 133 25.81 -11.46 5.07
C GLY A 133 25.71 -12.14 3.69
N ILE A 134 24.48 -12.36 3.20
CA ILE A 134 24.24 -12.89 1.84
C ILE A 134 24.83 -11.95 0.78
N THR A 135 24.57 -10.65 0.90
CA THR A 135 25.05 -9.65 -0.05
C THR A 135 26.56 -9.56 -0.06
N ASP A 136 27.20 -9.49 1.12
CA ASP A 136 28.64 -9.43 1.29
C ASP A 136 29.33 -10.68 0.71
N ASN A 137 28.76 -11.87 0.91
CA ASN A 137 29.30 -13.13 0.38
C ASN A 137 29.20 -13.18 -1.14
N PHE A 138 28.09 -12.79 -1.73
CA PHE A 138 27.95 -12.74 -3.20
C PHE A 138 28.83 -11.67 -3.82
N GLU A 139 29.00 -10.51 -3.19
CA GLU A 139 29.91 -9.45 -3.67
C GLU A 139 31.36 -9.93 -3.69
N LYS A 140 31.84 -10.53 -2.59
CA LYS A 140 33.17 -11.12 -2.50
C LYS A 140 33.37 -12.22 -3.55
N ALA A 141 32.40 -13.11 -3.71
CA ALA A 141 32.47 -14.19 -4.70
C ALA A 141 32.51 -13.64 -6.12
N HIS A 142 31.71 -12.61 -6.43
CA HIS A 142 31.71 -11.97 -7.74
C HIS A 142 33.05 -11.26 -8.05
N ALA A 143 33.58 -10.52 -7.07
CA ALA A 143 34.89 -9.87 -7.19
C ALA A 143 36.00 -10.89 -7.40
N LEU A 144 36.02 -12.00 -6.61
CA LEU A 144 36.98 -13.09 -6.78
C LEU A 144 36.90 -13.72 -8.17
N ARG A 145 35.70 -13.97 -8.71
CA ARG A 145 35.50 -14.49 -10.06
C ARG A 145 36.12 -13.57 -11.12
N GLY A 146 35.91 -12.25 -11.01
CA GLY A 146 36.49 -11.29 -11.92
C GLY A 146 38.02 -11.32 -11.91
N VAL A 147 38.66 -11.58 -10.78
CA VAL A 147 40.11 -11.75 -10.68
C VAL A 147 40.55 -13.12 -11.24
N ILE A 148 39.84 -14.19 -10.90
CA ILE A 148 40.05 -15.55 -11.41
C ILE A 148 40.02 -15.57 -12.94
N ASP A 149 39.03 -14.92 -13.55
CA ASP A 149 38.88 -14.86 -15.00
C ASP A 149 40.08 -14.15 -15.64
N LYS A 150 40.51 -13.02 -15.07
CA LYS A 150 41.69 -12.27 -15.54
C LYS A 150 42.99 -13.08 -15.42
N LEU A 151 43.21 -13.74 -14.29
CA LEU A 151 44.39 -14.56 -14.05
C LEU A 151 44.38 -15.83 -14.91
N SER A 152 43.19 -16.42 -15.13
CA SER A 152 43.04 -17.60 -16.00
C SER A 152 43.27 -17.29 -17.49
N ALA A 153 43.14 -16.03 -17.88
CA ALA A 153 43.37 -15.57 -19.26
C ALA A 153 44.84 -15.31 -19.58
N LEU A 154 45.77 -15.48 -18.64
CA LEU A 154 47.21 -15.34 -18.88
C LEU A 154 47.76 -16.52 -19.69
N ASP A 155 48.58 -16.26 -20.71
CA ASP A 155 49.11 -17.26 -21.66
C ASP A 155 50.03 -18.32 -21.01
N LYS A 156 50.69 -18.00 -19.90
CA LYS A 156 51.64 -18.91 -19.24
C LYS A 156 51.52 -18.78 -17.70
N PRO A 157 50.49 -19.32 -17.07
CA PRO A 157 50.36 -19.27 -15.61
C PRO A 157 51.45 -20.13 -14.94
N SER A 158 52.14 -19.59 -13.95
CA SER A 158 53.13 -20.29 -13.14
C SER A 158 52.47 -21.41 -12.28
N ALA A 159 53.32 -22.25 -11.66
CA ALA A 159 52.82 -23.28 -10.73
C ALA A 159 52.10 -22.64 -9.52
N ASP A 160 52.60 -21.52 -9.03
CA ASP A 160 52.00 -20.77 -7.93
C ASP A 160 50.68 -20.11 -8.35
N ASP A 161 50.60 -19.56 -9.58
CA ASP A 161 49.30 -19.00 -10.08
C ASP A 161 48.22 -20.06 -10.13
N ARG A 162 48.55 -21.29 -10.55
CA ARG A 162 47.60 -22.40 -10.59
C ARG A 162 47.07 -22.78 -9.21
N LYS A 163 47.99 -22.78 -8.20
CA LYS A 163 47.60 -23.06 -6.81
C LYS A 163 46.66 -21.99 -6.24
N ILE A 164 47.05 -20.71 -6.43
CA ILE A 164 46.25 -19.56 -6.02
C ILE A 164 44.87 -19.56 -6.70
N LEU A 165 44.85 -19.86 -8.02
CA LEU A 165 43.60 -19.99 -8.77
C LEU A 165 42.68 -21.09 -8.23
N ALA A 166 43.24 -22.26 -7.87
CA ALA A 166 42.47 -23.34 -7.31
C ALA A 166 41.85 -22.95 -5.96
N GLU A 167 42.64 -22.33 -5.10
CA GLU A 167 42.20 -21.84 -3.81
C GLU A 167 41.12 -20.74 -3.92
N ALA A 168 41.33 -19.76 -4.81
CA ALA A 168 40.39 -18.71 -5.10
C ALA A 168 39.03 -19.25 -5.63
N LYS A 169 39.08 -20.24 -6.55
CA LYS A 169 37.87 -20.90 -7.05
C LYS A 169 37.12 -21.61 -5.95
N THR A 170 37.80 -22.33 -5.06
CA THR A 170 37.19 -23.01 -3.94
C THR A 170 36.54 -22.02 -2.94
N THR A 171 37.27 -20.92 -2.65
CA THR A 171 36.76 -19.88 -1.75
C THR A 171 35.55 -19.18 -2.36
N ALA A 172 35.57 -18.82 -3.64
CA ALA A 172 34.44 -18.20 -4.30
C ALA A 172 33.21 -19.12 -4.30
N ALA A 173 33.40 -20.42 -4.57
CA ALA A 173 32.32 -21.40 -4.53
C ALA A 173 31.76 -21.57 -3.12
N GLY A 174 32.61 -21.62 -2.09
CA GLY A 174 32.19 -21.72 -0.69
C GLY A 174 31.34 -20.52 -0.25
N LEU A 175 31.75 -19.31 -0.60
CA LEU A 175 30.98 -18.09 -0.31
C LEU A 175 29.59 -18.10 -0.98
N GLU A 176 29.53 -18.58 -2.22
CA GLU A 176 28.24 -18.69 -2.94
C GLU A 176 27.32 -19.73 -2.34
N VAL A 177 27.86 -20.91 -1.99
CA VAL A 177 27.07 -21.97 -1.34
C VAL A 177 26.49 -21.46 -0.03
N ALA A 178 27.31 -20.88 0.84
CA ALA A 178 26.85 -20.34 2.12
C ALA A 178 25.75 -19.27 1.95
N ALA A 179 25.91 -18.38 0.94
CA ALA A 179 24.89 -17.38 0.64
C ALA A 179 23.59 -18.01 0.11
N ILE A 180 23.67 -19.02 -0.75
CA ILE A 180 22.51 -19.73 -1.30
C ILE A 180 21.76 -20.45 -0.19
N GLU A 181 22.43 -21.17 0.66
CA GLU A 181 21.82 -21.88 1.81
C GLU A 181 21.05 -20.89 2.70
N ARG A 182 21.62 -19.71 2.95
CA ARG A 182 20.93 -18.70 3.75
C ARG A 182 19.70 -18.14 3.05
N VAL A 183 19.75 -17.90 1.73
CA VAL A 183 18.59 -17.51 0.93
C VAL A 183 17.48 -18.55 1.01
N GLU A 184 17.83 -19.83 0.92
CA GLU A 184 16.87 -20.94 1.02
C GLU A 184 16.22 -21.01 2.40
N LEU A 185 16.99 -20.79 3.47
CA LEU A 185 16.47 -20.75 4.84
C LEU A 185 15.44 -19.62 5.01
N ILE A 186 15.75 -18.42 4.53
CA ILE A 186 14.80 -17.29 4.54
C ILE A 186 13.53 -17.65 3.74
N GLY A 187 13.70 -18.33 2.60
CA GLY A 187 12.58 -18.81 1.80
C GLY A 187 11.70 -19.82 2.54
N LYS A 188 12.32 -20.73 3.32
CA LYS A 188 11.59 -21.67 4.20
C LYS A 188 10.83 -20.92 5.28
N CYS A 189 11.44 -19.94 5.95
CA CYS A 189 10.74 -19.11 6.95
C CYS A 189 9.49 -18.43 6.37
N ALA A 190 9.57 -17.93 5.12
CA ALA A 190 8.41 -17.32 4.47
C ALA A 190 7.28 -18.33 4.21
N LYS A 191 7.62 -19.57 3.82
CA LYS A 191 6.64 -20.64 3.62
C LYS A 191 5.96 -21.03 4.93
N GLU A 192 6.74 -21.20 5.99
CA GLU A 192 6.20 -21.52 7.31
C GLU A 192 5.27 -20.42 7.82
N ALA A 193 5.64 -19.13 7.67
CA ALA A 193 4.76 -18.04 8.01
C ALA A 193 3.42 -18.09 7.26
N GLN A 194 3.43 -18.44 5.97
CA GLN A 194 2.21 -18.61 5.16
C GLN A 194 1.36 -19.81 5.64
N LEU A 195 1.99 -20.91 6.06
CA LEU A 195 1.27 -22.06 6.61
C LEU A 195 0.58 -21.70 7.92
N ILE A 196 1.26 -20.96 8.79
CA ILE A 196 0.66 -20.44 10.02
C ILE A 196 -0.53 -19.53 9.71
N ASP A 197 -0.38 -18.59 8.78
CA ASP A 197 -1.47 -17.71 8.36
C ASP A 197 -2.68 -18.50 7.85
N LYS A 198 -2.44 -19.57 7.09
CA LYS A 198 -3.51 -20.44 6.60
C LYS A 198 -4.21 -21.16 7.75
N SER A 199 -3.45 -21.70 8.70
CA SER A 199 -4.01 -22.37 9.88
C SER A 199 -4.88 -21.40 10.69
N LEU A 200 -4.39 -20.20 10.96
CA LEU A 200 -5.13 -19.16 11.69
C LEU A 200 -6.46 -18.78 11.01
N ARG A 201 -6.46 -18.72 9.68
CA ARG A 201 -7.71 -18.44 8.93
C ARG A 201 -8.71 -19.57 9.06
N THR A 202 -8.25 -20.83 8.87
CA THR A 202 -9.11 -22.01 9.01
C THR A 202 -9.71 -22.09 10.41
N GLU A 203 -8.92 -21.85 11.45
CA GLU A 203 -9.41 -21.84 12.83
C GLU A 203 -10.50 -20.78 13.08
N ARG A 204 -10.34 -19.59 12.51
CA ARG A 204 -11.37 -18.54 12.61
C ARG A 204 -12.65 -18.91 11.87
N GLU A 205 -12.51 -19.51 10.68
CA GLU A 205 -13.65 -20.00 9.91
C GLU A 205 -14.40 -21.08 10.67
N ASP A 206 -13.67 -22.05 11.24
CA ASP A 206 -14.25 -23.13 12.06
C ASP A 206 -14.95 -22.59 13.31
N ALA A 207 -14.31 -21.66 14.02
CA ALA A 207 -14.93 -20.99 15.18
C ALA A 207 -16.23 -20.26 14.80
N ARG A 208 -16.24 -19.51 13.69
CA ARG A 208 -17.42 -18.82 13.19
C ARG A 208 -18.54 -19.80 12.83
N VAL A 209 -18.21 -20.91 12.18
CA VAL A 209 -19.19 -21.94 11.82
C VAL A 209 -19.74 -22.62 13.08
N ALA A 210 -18.89 -22.89 14.09
CA ALA A 210 -19.32 -23.44 15.36
C ALA A 210 -20.30 -22.50 16.09
N GLU A 211 -20.02 -21.20 16.12
CA GLU A 211 -20.88 -20.16 16.69
C GLU A 211 -22.25 -20.11 15.97
N GLN A 212 -22.23 -20.09 14.63
CA GLN A 212 -23.48 -20.12 13.84
C GLN A 212 -24.30 -21.37 14.10
N ARG A 213 -23.66 -22.54 14.24
CA ARG A 213 -24.35 -23.78 14.57
C ARG A 213 -24.97 -23.71 15.97
N ALA A 214 -24.25 -23.21 16.95
CA ALA A 214 -24.77 -23.04 18.32
C ALA A 214 -25.99 -22.10 18.33
N GLU A 215 -25.94 -20.98 17.62
CA GLU A 215 -27.05 -20.05 17.47
C GLU A 215 -28.29 -20.70 16.83
N LEU A 216 -28.07 -21.47 15.74
CA LEU A 216 -29.16 -22.18 15.07
C LEU A 216 -29.77 -23.28 15.95
N HIS A 217 -28.94 -24.03 16.71
CA HIS A 217 -29.40 -25.01 17.65
C HIS A 217 -30.23 -24.38 18.80
N ALA A 218 -29.80 -23.24 19.34
CA ALA A 218 -30.52 -22.49 20.33
C ALA A 218 -31.87 -22.03 19.80
N LYS A 219 -31.92 -21.45 18.57
CA LYS A 219 -33.19 -21.06 17.93
C LYS A 219 -34.11 -22.26 17.67
N LEU A 220 -33.57 -23.36 17.23
CA LEU A 220 -34.37 -24.59 17.01
C LEU A 220 -34.95 -25.12 18.31
N SER A 221 -34.15 -25.18 19.38
CA SER A 221 -34.61 -25.59 20.69
C SER A 221 -35.68 -24.67 21.27
N ALA A 222 -35.51 -23.36 21.10
CA ALA A 222 -36.53 -22.38 21.51
C ALA A 222 -37.88 -22.58 20.75
N MET A 223 -37.83 -22.87 19.46
CA MET A 223 -39.01 -23.16 18.67
C MET A 223 -39.69 -24.47 19.04
N LEU A 224 -38.90 -25.51 19.35
CA LEU A 224 -39.44 -26.83 19.69
C LEU A 224 -40.07 -26.88 21.13
N TYR A 225 -39.45 -26.17 22.07
CA TYR A 225 -39.82 -26.30 23.48
C TYR A 225 -40.45 -25.04 24.07
N GLY A 226 -40.57 -23.95 23.27
CA GLY A 226 -41.16 -22.68 23.73
C GLY A 226 -40.41 -21.99 24.87
N ILE A 227 -39.19 -22.43 25.15
CA ILE A 227 -38.29 -21.91 26.17
C ILE A 227 -37.08 -21.32 25.46
N GLU A 228 -36.80 -20.03 25.70
CA GLU A 228 -35.52 -19.46 25.28
C GLU A 228 -34.37 -20.22 25.98
N ALA A 229 -33.73 -21.11 25.25
CA ALA A 229 -32.57 -21.80 25.76
C ALA A 229 -31.41 -20.78 25.88
N THR A 230 -31.11 -20.42 27.12
CA THR A 230 -29.83 -19.75 27.41
C THR A 230 -28.72 -20.73 26.99
N PRO A 231 -27.80 -20.37 26.11
CA PRO A 231 -26.72 -21.28 25.74
C PRO A 231 -25.91 -21.63 26.97
N GLU A 232 -26.01 -22.89 27.41
CA GLU A 232 -25.09 -23.42 28.43
C GLU A 232 -23.71 -23.37 27.81
N THR A 233 -22.92 -22.43 28.25
CA THR A 233 -21.47 -22.38 27.97
C THR A 233 -20.84 -23.50 28.77
N THR A 234 -20.94 -24.72 28.26
CA THR A 234 -20.15 -25.85 28.78
C THR A 234 -18.70 -25.49 28.51
N GLN A 235 -17.98 -25.15 29.58
CA GLN A 235 -16.60 -24.67 29.57
C GLN A 235 -15.60 -25.61 28.89
N GLN A 236 -16.01 -26.86 28.56
CA GLN A 236 -15.14 -27.88 28.01
C GLN A 236 -15.05 -27.95 26.49
N ASP A 237 -15.98 -27.32 25.73
CA ASP A 237 -15.99 -27.32 24.25
C ASP A 237 -15.99 -25.92 23.64
N SER A 238 -15.56 -24.92 24.40
CA SER A 238 -15.46 -23.55 23.88
C SER A 238 -14.39 -23.48 22.78
N ALA A 239 -14.78 -23.04 21.58
CA ALA A 239 -13.83 -22.76 20.51
C ALA A 239 -12.71 -21.79 20.96
N VAL A 240 -13.00 -20.95 21.97
CA VAL A 240 -12.04 -20.06 22.62
C VAL A 240 -10.99 -20.87 23.39
N ASP A 241 -11.40 -21.90 24.15
CA ASP A 241 -10.47 -22.74 24.92
C ASP A 241 -9.62 -23.63 23.99
N ALA A 242 -10.21 -24.13 22.90
CA ALA A 242 -9.47 -24.86 21.88
C ALA A 242 -8.42 -23.97 21.18
N VAL A 243 -8.77 -22.72 20.88
CA VAL A 243 -7.84 -21.73 20.32
C VAL A 243 -6.75 -21.38 21.35
N MET A 244 -7.10 -21.15 22.62
CA MET A 244 -6.15 -20.84 23.68
C MET A 244 -5.19 -22.00 23.96
N ALA A 245 -5.67 -23.25 23.96
CA ALA A 245 -4.83 -24.44 24.11
C ALA A 245 -3.82 -24.58 22.94
N ARG A 246 -4.25 -24.32 21.72
CA ARG A 246 -3.35 -24.32 20.55
C ARG A 246 -2.35 -23.18 20.59
N VAL A 247 -2.78 -21.98 21.03
CA VAL A 247 -1.88 -20.83 21.27
C VAL A 247 -0.81 -21.18 22.26
N GLN A 248 -1.16 -21.87 23.35
CA GLN A 248 -0.19 -22.32 24.35
C GLN A 248 0.78 -23.36 23.78
N ALA A 249 0.28 -24.36 23.04
CA ALA A 249 1.11 -25.36 22.38
C ALA A 249 2.12 -24.73 21.40
N TYR A 250 1.68 -23.76 20.61
CA TYR A 250 2.57 -23.02 19.71
C TYR A 250 3.64 -22.21 20.45
N ARG A 251 3.28 -21.56 21.58
CA ARG A 251 4.25 -20.84 22.42
C ARG A 251 5.29 -21.81 23.00
N GLU A 252 4.87 -22.99 23.38
CA GLU A 252 5.76 -24.02 23.93
C GLU A 252 6.73 -24.53 22.87
N ILE A 253 6.27 -24.82 21.65
CA ILE A 253 7.14 -25.18 20.53
C ILE A 253 8.13 -24.05 20.21
N LYS A 254 7.68 -22.80 20.22
CA LYS A 254 8.55 -21.65 20.02
C LYS A 254 9.65 -21.56 21.07
N ASN A 255 9.29 -21.73 22.34
CA ASN A 255 10.27 -21.71 23.44
C ASN A 255 11.28 -22.87 23.34
N GLN A 256 10.84 -24.05 22.93
CA GLN A 256 11.72 -25.20 22.69
C GLN A 256 12.67 -24.94 21.50
N ILE A 257 12.18 -24.33 20.40
CA ILE A 257 13.04 -23.96 19.26
C ILE A 257 14.07 -22.92 19.69
N GLN A 258 13.65 -21.93 20.48
CA GLN A 258 14.55 -20.87 20.95
C GLN A 258 15.62 -21.41 21.90
N GLN A 259 15.24 -22.30 22.83
CA GLN A 259 16.19 -23.02 23.70
C GLN A 259 17.17 -23.87 22.88
N ALA A 260 16.68 -24.61 21.90
CA ALA A 260 17.55 -25.42 21.03
C ALA A 260 18.51 -24.58 20.18
N CYS A 261 18.10 -23.36 19.78
CA CYS A 261 18.98 -22.42 19.08
C CYS A 261 20.04 -21.83 20.03
N ASP A 262 19.66 -21.52 21.28
CA ASP A 262 20.58 -20.95 22.28
C ASP A 262 21.59 -22.01 22.76
N GLU A 263 21.19 -23.28 22.90
CA GLU A 263 22.08 -24.42 23.26
C GLU A 263 23.01 -24.82 22.09
N GLY A 264 22.61 -24.59 20.84
CA GLY A 264 23.44 -24.84 19.65
C GLY A 264 24.44 -23.73 19.34
N ALA A 265 24.36 -22.57 20.02
CA ALA A 265 25.24 -21.41 19.86
C ALA A 265 26.33 -21.31 20.96
N ALA A 266 26.32 -22.19 21.99
CA ALA A 266 27.31 -22.33 23.04
C ALA A 266 28.29 -23.47 22.71
#